data_626ed77c6533914a7ae5edd43ee5f6ad
#
_entry.id   626ed77c6533914a7ae5edd43ee5f6ad
#
_cell.length_a   1.000
_cell.length_b   1.000
_cell.length_c   1.000
_cell.angle_alpha   90.00
_cell.angle_beta   90.00
_cell.angle_gamma   90.00
#
_symmetry.space_group_name_H-M   'P 1'
#
loop_
_entity.id
_entity.type
_entity.pdbx_description
1 polymer ?
#
loop_
_entity_poly.entity_id
_entity_poly.type
_entity_poly.pdbx_seq_one_letter_code
_entity_poly.pdbx_strand_id
1 'polypeptide(L)'
;MSDLAIELHWQRAAPVLQSGAYSNEHTVQFNNRYDLLVDSAPDWGGNPDNTNPEQALASALSSCHMMTFLALTAKAGWPVASYHDYAEAHLGKNPRGQIVRRHIKWDIRVV
;
A
#
# COMPACT_ATOMS: atom_id res chain seq x y z
N MET A 1 20.56 -7.11 3.62
CA MET A 1 19.22 -6.97 2.97
C MET A 1 19.40 -6.36 1.58
N SER A 2 18.70 -6.88 0.60
CA SER A 2 18.65 -6.27 -0.73
C SER A 2 17.96 -4.90 -0.66
N ASP A 3 18.36 -3.96 -1.51
CA ASP A 3 17.72 -2.65 -1.64
C ASP A 3 16.27 -2.74 -2.14
N LEU A 4 15.85 -3.92 -2.57
CA LEU A 4 14.50 -4.16 -3.10
C LEU A 4 13.65 -5.00 -2.15
N ALA A 5 14.11 -5.24 -0.93
CA ALA A 5 13.46 -6.13 0.04
C ALA A 5 12.83 -5.37 1.20
N ILE A 6 11.82 -5.97 1.77
CA ILE A 6 11.26 -5.60 3.07
C ILE A 6 11.33 -6.81 3.99
N GLU A 7 11.21 -6.58 5.30
CA GLU A 7 10.97 -7.64 6.26
C GLU A 7 9.61 -7.42 6.91
N LEU A 8 8.93 -8.51 7.19
CA LEU A 8 7.62 -8.49 7.81
C LEU A 8 7.64 -9.36 9.05
N HIS A 9 7.12 -8.83 10.17
CA HIS A 9 7.09 -9.52 11.45
C HIS A 9 5.68 -9.48 12.02
N TRP A 10 5.15 -10.65 12.34
CA TRP A 10 3.92 -10.82 13.08
C TRP A 10 4.14 -11.74 14.26
N GLN A 11 3.50 -11.45 15.37
CA GLN A 11 3.59 -12.29 16.54
C GLN A 11 2.22 -12.44 17.17
N ARG A 12 1.90 -13.66 17.53
CA ARG A 12 0.66 -13.96 18.22
C ARG A 12 0.64 -13.30 19.60
N ALA A 13 -0.46 -12.59 19.91
CA ALA A 13 -0.62 -11.91 21.21
C ALA A 13 -1.29 -12.80 22.26
N ALA A 14 -2.00 -13.85 21.85
CA ALA A 14 -2.71 -14.77 22.73
C ALA A 14 -2.06 -16.16 22.70
N PRO A 15 -2.35 -17.03 23.70
CA PRO A 15 -1.74 -18.37 23.73
C PRO A 15 -2.09 -19.27 22.56
N VAL A 16 -3.19 -19.01 21.86
CA VAL A 16 -3.64 -19.81 20.72
C VAL A 16 -3.97 -18.89 19.55
N LEU A 17 -3.79 -19.41 18.34
CA LEU A 17 -4.25 -18.76 17.11
C LEU A 17 -5.64 -19.30 16.80
N GLN A 18 -6.65 -18.49 17.00
CA GLN A 18 -8.04 -18.87 16.83
C GLN A 18 -8.69 -18.07 15.72
N SER A 19 -9.35 -18.75 14.81
CA SER A 19 -10.06 -18.11 13.70
C SER A 19 -11.07 -17.09 14.22
N GLY A 20 -11.04 -15.88 13.66
CA GLY A 20 -11.93 -14.78 14.03
C GLY A 20 -11.57 -14.08 15.34
N ALA A 21 -10.50 -14.51 16.02
CA ALA A 21 -10.12 -13.99 17.34
C ALA A 21 -8.63 -13.63 17.45
N TYR A 22 -7.98 -13.33 16.34
CA TYR A 22 -6.59 -12.88 16.35
C TYR A 22 -6.44 -11.54 15.66
N SER A 23 -5.37 -10.83 16.01
CA SER A 23 -5.03 -9.55 15.37
C SER A 23 -4.18 -9.80 14.14
N ASN A 24 -4.45 -9.06 13.08
CA ASN A 24 -3.62 -9.00 11.89
C ASN A 24 -2.52 -7.94 11.99
N GLU A 25 -2.47 -7.19 13.09
CA GLU A 25 -1.47 -6.14 13.24
C GLU A 25 -0.07 -6.73 13.18
N HIS A 26 0.77 -6.11 12.35
CA HIS A 26 2.15 -6.55 12.12
C HIS A 26 3.01 -5.35 11.77
N THR A 27 4.32 -5.58 11.72
CA THR A 27 5.29 -4.56 11.36
C THR A 27 5.92 -4.90 10.03
N VAL A 28 6.03 -3.90 9.16
CA VAL A 28 6.80 -3.98 7.92
C VAL A 28 7.98 -3.03 8.03
N GLN A 29 9.18 -3.56 7.80
CA GLN A 29 10.42 -2.80 7.91
C GLN A 29 10.99 -2.53 6.52
N PHE A 30 11.35 -1.26 6.29
CA PHE A 30 11.97 -0.78 5.06
C PHE A 30 13.39 -0.31 5.37
N ASN A 31 14.40 -0.89 4.70
CA ASN A 31 15.80 -0.44 4.74
C ASN A 31 16.41 -0.38 6.14
N ASN A 32 15.93 -1.14 7.10
CA ASN A 32 16.36 -1.07 8.50
C ASN A 32 16.18 0.32 9.14
N ARG A 33 15.35 1.17 8.54
CA ARG A 33 15.12 2.57 8.98
C ARG A 33 13.69 2.89 9.34
N TYR A 34 12.76 2.31 8.59
CA TYR A 34 11.35 2.68 8.69
C TYR A 34 10.54 1.45 9.04
N ASP A 35 9.87 1.52 10.17
CA ASP A 35 8.92 0.50 10.60
C ASP A 35 7.53 1.07 10.46
N LEU A 36 6.66 0.37 9.73
CA LEU A 36 5.26 0.73 9.62
C LEU A 36 4.41 -0.30 10.35
N LEU A 37 3.50 0.18 11.17
CA LEU A 37 2.43 -0.65 11.72
C LEU A 37 1.37 -0.84 10.66
N VAL A 38 1.07 -2.08 10.34
CA VAL A 38 0.13 -2.47 9.29
C VAL A 38 -0.93 -3.38 9.89
N ASP A 39 -2.16 -3.19 9.46
CA ASP A 39 -3.27 -4.04 9.84
C ASP A 39 -4.14 -4.27 8.61
N SER A 40 -5.15 -5.13 8.73
CA SER A 40 -6.18 -5.18 7.71
C SER A 40 -6.88 -3.83 7.60
N ALA A 41 -7.45 -3.53 6.43
CA ALA A 41 -8.23 -2.31 6.25
C ALA A 41 -9.38 -2.26 7.26
N PRO A 42 -9.85 -1.05 7.66
CA PRO A 42 -10.93 -0.93 8.63
C PRO A 42 -12.20 -1.68 8.25
N ASP A 43 -12.51 -1.77 6.96
CA ASP A 43 -13.66 -2.54 6.47
C ASP A 43 -13.56 -4.04 6.82
N TRP A 44 -12.36 -4.51 7.11
CA TRP A 44 -12.06 -5.89 7.47
C TRP A 44 -11.72 -6.02 8.96
N GLY A 45 -12.05 -5.01 9.76
CA GLY A 45 -11.87 -5.02 11.22
C GLY A 45 -10.51 -4.53 11.70
N GLY A 46 -9.68 -3.98 10.83
CA GLY A 46 -8.37 -3.44 11.22
C GLY A 46 -8.46 -2.11 11.94
N ASN A 47 -7.35 -1.75 12.60
CA ASN A 47 -7.20 -0.47 13.28
C ASN A 47 -7.02 0.64 12.23
N PRO A 48 -7.92 1.64 12.19
CA PRO A 48 -7.80 2.73 11.22
C PRO A 48 -6.58 3.63 11.42
N ASP A 49 -5.94 3.59 12.57
CA ASP A 49 -4.73 4.37 12.82
C ASP A 49 -3.49 3.74 12.19
N ASN A 50 -3.56 2.48 11.80
CA ASN A 50 -2.49 1.79 11.10
C ASN A 50 -2.69 1.90 9.59
N THR A 51 -1.59 1.74 8.84
CA THR A 51 -1.72 1.55 7.39
C THR A 51 -2.23 0.13 7.09
N ASN A 52 -2.48 -0.16 5.82
CA ASN A 52 -3.01 -1.45 5.39
C ASN A 52 -2.44 -1.82 4.02
N PRO A 53 -2.58 -3.08 3.59
CA PRO A 53 -2.02 -3.53 2.31
C PRO A 53 -2.57 -2.78 1.09
N GLU A 54 -3.82 -2.33 1.12
CA GLU A 54 -4.43 -1.58 0.03
C GLU A 54 -3.75 -0.23 -0.14
N GLN A 55 -3.48 0.47 0.97
CA GLN A 55 -2.72 1.72 0.94
C GLN A 55 -1.29 1.49 0.46
N ALA A 56 -0.66 0.40 0.89
CA ALA A 56 0.70 0.06 0.45
C ALA A 56 0.76 -0.17 -1.06
N LEU A 57 -0.22 -0.89 -1.61
CA LEU A 57 -0.31 -1.11 -3.05
C LEU A 57 -0.54 0.20 -3.80
N ALA A 58 -1.48 1.02 -3.34
CA ALA A 58 -1.75 2.33 -3.95
C ALA A 58 -0.50 3.21 -3.93
N SER A 59 0.23 3.24 -2.82
CA SER A 59 1.48 3.98 -2.69
C SER A 59 2.54 3.51 -3.69
N ALA A 60 2.72 2.19 -3.81
CA ALA A 60 3.72 1.63 -4.72
C ALA A 60 3.41 1.99 -6.18
N LEU A 61 2.16 1.80 -6.60
CA LEU A 61 1.75 2.08 -7.97
C LEU A 61 1.78 3.58 -8.29
N SER A 62 1.30 4.40 -7.38
CA SER A 62 1.31 5.86 -7.53
C SER A 62 2.73 6.40 -7.64
N SER A 63 3.65 5.91 -6.80
CA SER A 63 5.05 6.32 -6.85
C SER A 63 5.71 5.94 -8.18
N CYS A 64 5.51 4.71 -8.64
CA CYS A 64 6.06 4.26 -9.91
C CYS A 64 5.50 5.08 -11.08
N HIS A 65 4.21 5.36 -11.07
CA HIS A 65 3.56 6.16 -12.10
C HIS A 65 4.15 7.58 -12.15
N MET A 66 4.28 8.22 -10.99
CA MET A 66 4.89 9.56 -10.90
C MET A 66 6.31 9.57 -11.44
N MET A 67 7.15 8.63 -11.01
CA MET A 67 8.56 8.60 -11.44
C MET A 67 8.68 8.41 -12.95
N THR A 68 7.85 7.57 -13.55
CA THR A 68 7.82 7.38 -15.00
C THR A 68 7.35 8.64 -15.72
N PHE A 69 6.29 9.27 -15.22
CA PHE A 69 5.78 10.53 -15.77
C PHE A 69 6.85 11.63 -15.73
N LEU A 70 7.53 11.79 -14.59
CA LEU A 70 8.57 12.81 -14.44
C LEU A 70 9.74 12.56 -15.38
N ALA A 71 10.15 11.30 -15.57
CA ALA A 71 11.21 10.95 -16.49
C ALA A 71 10.86 11.33 -17.94
N LEU A 72 9.63 11.05 -18.35
CA LEU A 72 9.16 11.36 -19.70
C LEU A 72 9.02 12.88 -19.93
N THR A 73 8.47 13.59 -18.96
CA THR A 73 8.29 15.05 -19.09
C THR A 73 9.61 15.80 -19.03
N ALA A 74 10.56 15.34 -18.20
CA ALA A 74 11.91 15.90 -18.17
C ALA A 74 12.60 15.73 -19.51
N LYS A 75 12.48 14.54 -20.12
CA LYS A 75 13.05 14.26 -21.44
C LYS A 75 12.41 15.12 -22.53
N ALA A 76 11.12 15.40 -22.43
CA ALA A 76 10.39 16.26 -23.35
C ALA A 76 10.63 17.76 -23.12
N GLY A 77 11.31 18.12 -22.03
CA GLY A 77 11.57 19.52 -21.68
C GLY A 77 10.36 20.23 -21.09
N TRP A 78 9.37 19.52 -20.56
CA TRP A 78 8.20 20.14 -19.94
C TRP A 78 8.54 20.60 -18.51
N PRO A 79 8.23 21.86 -18.15
CA PRO A 79 8.65 22.41 -16.86
C PRO A 79 7.66 22.06 -15.73
N VAL A 80 7.51 20.77 -15.45
CA VAL A 80 6.65 20.32 -14.34
C VAL A 80 7.26 20.79 -13.02
N ALA A 81 6.49 21.55 -12.24
CA ALA A 81 6.93 22.09 -10.96
C ALA A 81 6.46 21.25 -9.77
N SER A 82 5.32 20.60 -9.87
CA SER A 82 4.78 19.78 -8.79
C SER A 82 3.89 18.68 -9.33
N TYR A 83 3.70 17.65 -8.51
CA TYR A 83 2.88 16.50 -8.82
C TYR A 83 2.14 16.07 -7.55
N HIS A 84 0.85 15.87 -7.65
CA HIS A 84 0.03 15.39 -6.55
C HIS A 84 -0.90 14.31 -7.06
N ASP A 85 -1.00 13.22 -6.31
CA ASP A 85 -1.93 12.13 -6.61
C ASP A 85 -2.65 11.71 -5.34
N TYR A 86 -3.94 11.53 -5.44
CA TYR A 86 -4.76 10.86 -4.44
C TYR A 86 -5.18 9.52 -5.04
N ALA A 87 -4.64 8.41 -4.50
CA ALA A 87 -4.84 7.08 -5.06
C ALA A 87 -5.49 6.17 -4.02
N GLU A 88 -6.42 5.36 -4.48
CA GLU A 88 -7.09 4.34 -3.67
C GLU A 88 -6.97 2.98 -4.34
N ALA A 89 -6.77 1.94 -3.55
CA ALA A 89 -6.82 0.55 -4.00
C ALA A 89 -7.99 -0.15 -3.31
N HIS A 90 -8.80 -0.85 -4.08
CA HIS A 90 -10.00 -1.51 -3.59
C HIS A 90 -9.96 -3.00 -3.85
N LEU A 91 -10.44 -3.78 -2.87
CA LEU A 91 -10.71 -5.20 -3.03
C LEU A 91 -12.11 -5.40 -3.60
N GLY A 92 -12.27 -6.43 -4.39
CA GLY A 92 -13.56 -6.85 -4.91
C GLY A 92 -13.56 -8.34 -5.18
N LYS A 93 -14.70 -8.87 -5.58
CA LYS A 93 -14.81 -10.27 -5.98
C LYS A 93 -14.80 -10.38 -7.50
N ASN A 94 -14.04 -11.35 -8.02
CA ASN A 94 -14.11 -11.68 -9.44
C ASN A 94 -15.39 -12.50 -9.72
N PRO A 95 -15.71 -12.83 -11.01
CA PRO A 95 -16.89 -13.62 -11.32
C PRO A 95 -16.93 -15.00 -10.66
N ARG A 96 -15.79 -15.51 -10.19
CA ARG A 96 -15.67 -16.80 -9.46
C ARG A 96 -15.86 -16.64 -7.96
N GLY A 97 -16.15 -15.42 -7.45
CA GLY A 97 -16.30 -15.16 -6.04
C GLY A 97 -15.01 -15.01 -5.25
N GLN A 98 -13.86 -15.05 -5.91
CA GLN A 98 -12.56 -14.84 -5.27
C GLN A 98 -12.35 -13.36 -4.98
N ILE A 99 -11.75 -13.03 -3.83
CA ILE A 99 -11.38 -11.66 -3.49
C ILE A 99 -10.12 -11.30 -4.26
N VAL A 100 -10.20 -10.20 -5.03
CA VAL A 100 -9.09 -9.70 -5.85
C VAL A 100 -9.02 -8.18 -5.73
N ARG A 101 -7.85 -7.61 -6.01
CA ARG A 101 -7.72 -6.16 -6.15
C ARG A 101 -8.29 -5.77 -7.50
N ARG A 102 -9.45 -5.11 -7.46
CA ARG A 102 -10.25 -4.85 -8.66
C ARG A 102 -10.00 -3.48 -9.27
N HIS A 103 -9.54 -2.54 -8.46
CA HIS A 103 -9.68 -1.14 -8.84
C HIS A 103 -8.63 -0.29 -8.15
N ILE A 104 -7.90 0.48 -8.96
CA ILE A 104 -7.05 1.56 -8.49
C ILE A 104 -7.66 2.86 -9.00
N LYS A 105 -8.02 3.73 -8.08
CA LYS A 105 -8.54 5.06 -8.41
C LYS A 105 -7.41 6.07 -8.31
N TRP A 106 -7.29 6.91 -9.33
CA TRP A 106 -6.26 7.94 -9.41
C TRP A 106 -6.92 9.31 -9.51
N ASP A 107 -6.40 10.29 -8.79
CA ASP A 107 -6.72 11.70 -8.95
C ASP A 107 -5.40 12.46 -8.97
N ILE A 108 -4.87 12.68 -10.18
CA ILE A 108 -3.53 13.21 -10.40
C ILE A 108 -3.64 14.67 -10.77
N ARG A 109 -2.85 15.51 -10.10
CA ARG A 109 -2.72 16.93 -10.38
C ARG A 109 -1.26 17.27 -10.62
N VAL A 110 -0.99 17.94 -11.74
CA VAL A 110 0.35 18.31 -12.15
C VAL A 110 0.39 19.81 -12.37
N VAL A 111 1.40 20.43 -11.81
CA VAL A 111 1.63 21.87 -11.98
C VAL A 111 3.00 22.12 -12.64
#